data_08d4752a2c85e82ba17b8925335acb3e
#
_entry.id   08d4752a2c85e82ba17b8925335acb3e
#
_cell.length_a   1.000
_cell.length_b   1.000
_cell.length_c   1.000
_cell.angle_alpha   90.00
_cell.angle_beta   90.00
_cell.angle_gamma   90.00
#
_symmetry.space_group_name_H-M   'P 1'
#
loop_
_entity.id
_entity.type
_entity.pdbx_description
1 polymer ?
#
loop_
_entity_poly.entity_id
_entity_poly.type
_entity_poly.pdbx_seq_one_letter_code
_entity_poly.pdbx_strand_id
1 'polypeptide(L)'
;LRKRKRTPPEEFTKGIKDGSIVGHVGFEESLHMIAAALGWQLDEIKQTREPIISNVYRETKYVKVEKGNVAGCRHIAHGYMNGKPVIELEHPQQVLPNLEGVNTGDYIWIEGTPAINMAIKPEIPGGLGTIAMAVNMIPKVIAAQPGLVSMKDLPVPSAVLGDFRKLGIAK
;
A
#
# COMPACT_ATOMS: atom_id res chain seq x y z
N LEU A 1 -8.07 5.88 -27.86
CA LEU A 1 -8.56 5.78 -26.48
C LEU A 1 -8.73 7.17 -25.89
N ARG A 2 -9.98 7.55 -25.51
CA ARG A 2 -10.26 8.87 -24.95
C ARG A 2 -9.67 8.92 -23.53
N LYS A 3 -8.73 9.85 -23.28
CA LYS A 3 -8.12 10.02 -21.96
C LYS A 3 -9.20 10.40 -20.94
N ARG A 4 -9.19 9.78 -19.78
CA ARG A 4 -10.09 10.15 -18.67
C ARG A 4 -9.68 11.51 -18.13
N LYS A 5 -10.64 12.45 -18.00
CA LYS A 5 -10.46 13.67 -17.20
C LYS A 5 -10.56 13.30 -15.72
N ARG A 6 -9.67 13.83 -14.90
CA ARG A 6 -9.77 13.69 -13.45
C ARG A 6 -10.77 14.68 -12.88
N THR A 7 -11.35 14.29 -11.79
CA THR A 7 -12.53 14.81 -11.13
C THR A 7 -12.25 16.11 -10.37
N PRO A 8 -13.15 17.08 -10.33
CA PRO A 8 -13.11 18.19 -9.38
C PRO A 8 -13.14 17.68 -7.92
N PRO A 9 -12.61 18.46 -6.94
CA PRO A 9 -12.57 18.05 -5.53
C PRO A 9 -13.93 17.68 -4.94
N GLU A 10 -14.97 18.37 -5.35
CA GLU A 10 -16.36 18.16 -4.90
C GLU A 10 -16.90 16.80 -5.33
N GLU A 11 -16.64 16.40 -6.58
CA GLU A 11 -17.01 15.10 -7.11
C GLU A 11 -16.21 13.97 -6.42
N PHE A 12 -14.94 14.22 -6.08
CA PHE A 12 -14.13 13.28 -5.30
C PHE A 12 -14.77 13.04 -3.94
N THR A 13 -15.10 14.10 -3.21
CA THR A 13 -15.74 14.01 -1.89
C THR A 13 -17.09 13.27 -1.98
N LYS A 14 -17.88 13.55 -3.02
CA LYS A 14 -19.13 12.83 -3.28
C LYS A 14 -18.86 11.36 -3.56
N GLY A 15 -17.87 11.06 -4.42
CA GLY A 15 -17.52 9.69 -4.80
C GLY A 15 -17.00 8.83 -3.65
N ILE A 16 -16.31 9.44 -2.66
CA ILE A 16 -15.95 8.74 -1.41
C ILE A 16 -17.21 8.41 -0.60
N LYS A 17 -18.17 9.35 -0.50
CA LYS A 17 -19.40 9.16 0.29
C LYS A 17 -20.34 8.13 -0.31
N ASP A 18 -20.48 8.10 -1.63
CA ASP A 18 -21.39 7.18 -2.33
C ASP A 18 -20.71 5.85 -2.75
N GLY A 19 -19.42 5.68 -2.44
CA GLY A 19 -18.65 4.48 -2.72
C GLY A 19 -18.20 4.31 -4.17
N SER A 20 -18.42 5.31 -5.04
CA SER A 20 -17.93 5.28 -6.44
C SER A 20 -16.42 5.52 -6.55
N ILE A 21 -15.80 6.09 -5.51
CA ILE A 21 -14.35 6.20 -5.32
C ILE A 21 -13.96 5.44 -4.05
N VAL A 22 -13.19 4.38 -4.20
CA VAL A 22 -12.88 3.46 -3.10
C VAL A 22 -11.53 3.77 -2.43
N GLY A 23 -10.62 4.46 -3.11
CA GLY A 23 -9.26 4.67 -2.61
C GLY A 23 -8.42 3.39 -2.69
N HIS A 24 -7.49 3.20 -1.75
CA HIS A 24 -6.69 1.98 -1.64
C HIS A 24 -7.49 0.88 -0.92
N VAL A 25 -7.53 -0.30 -1.50
CA VAL A 25 -8.20 -1.48 -0.92
C VAL A 25 -7.17 -2.30 -0.14
N GLY A 26 -7.54 -2.86 1.01
CA GLY A 26 -6.70 -3.79 1.77
C GLY A 26 -6.02 -3.19 3.01
N PHE A 27 -6.28 -1.93 3.37
CA PHE A 27 -5.68 -1.34 4.58
C PHE A 27 -6.19 -2.00 5.85
N GLU A 28 -7.46 -2.34 5.90
CA GLU A 28 -8.07 -3.00 7.07
C GLU A 28 -7.46 -4.38 7.28
N GLU A 29 -7.35 -5.17 6.23
CA GLU A 29 -6.71 -6.48 6.24
C GLU A 29 -5.23 -6.39 6.63
N SER A 30 -4.52 -5.37 6.15
CA SER A 30 -3.11 -5.14 6.49
C SER A 30 -2.94 -4.77 7.96
N LEU A 31 -3.81 -3.91 8.52
CA LEU A 31 -3.79 -3.55 9.94
C LEU A 31 -4.04 -4.77 10.82
N HIS A 32 -5.05 -5.59 10.48
CA HIS A 32 -5.32 -6.82 11.20
C HIS A 32 -4.19 -7.85 11.09
N MET A 33 -3.57 -7.98 9.93
CA MET A 33 -2.44 -8.90 9.72
C MET A 33 -1.23 -8.47 10.55
N ILE A 34 -0.87 -7.18 10.57
CA ILE A 34 0.25 -6.65 11.38
C ILE A 34 -0.05 -6.84 12.86
N ALA A 35 -1.24 -6.46 13.32
CA ALA A 35 -1.65 -6.62 14.70
C ALA A 35 -1.60 -8.09 15.14
N ALA A 36 -2.14 -9.00 14.33
CA ALA A 36 -2.11 -10.44 14.62
C ALA A 36 -0.69 -11.00 14.69
N ALA A 37 0.22 -10.52 13.83
CA ALA A 37 1.64 -10.91 13.87
C ALA A 37 2.35 -10.44 15.15
N LEU A 38 1.91 -9.31 15.71
CA LEU A 38 2.42 -8.74 16.97
C LEU A 38 1.70 -9.30 18.21
N GLY A 39 0.68 -10.14 18.04
CA GLY A 39 -0.16 -10.63 19.14
C GLY A 39 -1.10 -9.55 19.71
N TRP A 40 -1.39 -8.52 18.93
CA TRP A 40 -2.26 -7.40 19.31
C TRP A 40 -3.68 -7.63 18.83
N GLN A 41 -4.64 -7.13 19.60
CA GLN A 41 -6.05 -7.08 19.21
C GLN A 41 -6.48 -5.62 19.08
N LEU A 42 -6.86 -5.21 17.88
CA LEU A 42 -7.34 -3.87 17.62
C LEU A 42 -8.80 -3.75 18.09
N ASP A 43 -9.11 -2.64 18.76
CA ASP A 43 -10.46 -2.32 19.22
C ASP A 43 -11.25 -1.58 18.14
N GLU A 44 -10.55 -0.77 17.34
CA GLU A 44 -11.15 0.10 16.33
C GLU A 44 -10.18 0.34 15.17
N ILE A 45 -10.73 0.51 13.98
CA ILE A 45 -9.99 0.99 12.79
C ILE A 45 -10.68 2.24 12.26
N LYS A 46 -9.91 3.30 12.05
CA LYS A 46 -10.37 4.54 11.39
C LYS A 46 -9.61 4.77 10.11
N GLN A 47 -10.33 5.17 9.08
CA GLN A 47 -9.75 5.47 7.77
C GLN A 47 -10.21 6.84 7.27
N THR A 48 -9.28 7.59 6.68
CA THR A 48 -9.56 8.87 6.01
C THR A 48 -9.03 8.84 4.59
N ARG A 49 -9.73 9.54 3.69
CA ARG A 49 -9.35 9.65 2.29
C ARG A 49 -9.47 11.10 1.88
N GLU A 50 -8.34 11.72 1.56
CA GLU A 50 -8.23 13.12 1.22
C GLU A 50 -7.83 13.28 -0.24
N PRO A 51 -8.41 14.23 -0.99
CA PRO A 51 -7.98 14.48 -2.35
C PRO A 51 -6.61 15.17 -2.37
N ILE A 52 -5.71 14.72 -3.22
CA ILE A 52 -4.48 15.44 -3.56
C ILE A 52 -4.79 16.33 -4.76
N ILE A 53 -4.81 17.63 -4.54
CA ILE A 53 -5.11 18.62 -5.57
C ILE A 53 -3.84 19.00 -6.32
N SER A 54 -3.91 19.02 -7.65
CA SER A 54 -2.79 19.44 -8.48
C SER A 54 -2.70 20.95 -8.64
N ASN A 55 -1.53 21.53 -8.42
CA ASN A 55 -1.26 22.94 -8.71
C ASN A 55 -0.71 23.16 -10.13
N VAL A 56 -0.48 22.07 -10.87
CA VAL A 56 0.04 22.07 -12.24
C VAL A 56 -0.80 21.19 -13.14
N TYR A 57 -0.67 21.37 -14.46
CA TYR A 57 -1.21 20.44 -15.44
C TYR A 57 -0.39 19.13 -15.43
N ARG A 58 -1.06 17.98 -15.42
CA ARG A 58 -0.43 16.65 -15.51
C ARG A 58 -1.05 15.84 -16.63
N GLU A 59 -0.22 15.16 -17.41
CA GLU A 59 -0.70 14.32 -18.50
C GLU A 59 0.11 13.04 -18.63
N THR A 60 -0.61 11.92 -18.72
CA THR A 60 -0.08 10.62 -19.08
C THR A 60 -0.79 10.12 -20.34
N LYS A 61 -0.40 8.96 -20.85
CA LYS A 61 -1.14 8.36 -21.98
C LYS A 61 -2.58 7.99 -21.62
N TYR A 62 -2.92 7.91 -20.33
CA TYR A 62 -4.22 7.44 -19.86
C TYR A 62 -5.10 8.54 -19.25
N VAL A 63 -4.51 9.53 -18.63
CA VAL A 63 -5.23 10.50 -17.81
C VAL A 63 -4.67 11.91 -18.00
N LYS A 64 -5.56 12.91 -17.92
CA LYS A 64 -5.25 14.34 -17.86
C LYS A 64 -5.79 14.90 -16.55
N VAL A 65 -4.98 15.72 -15.88
CA VAL A 65 -5.35 16.42 -14.65
C VAL A 65 -5.08 17.91 -14.87
N GLU A 66 -6.13 18.69 -14.90
CA GLU A 66 -6.02 20.14 -14.96
C GLU A 66 -5.63 20.70 -13.58
N LYS A 67 -4.98 21.86 -13.56
CA LYS A 67 -4.71 22.59 -12.32
C LYS A 67 -6.01 22.79 -11.53
N GLY A 68 -5.98 22.57 -10.23
CA GLY A 68 -7.15 22.62 -9.34
C GLY A 68 -7.95 21.32 -9.25
N ASN A 69 -7.69 20.35 -10.09
CA ASN A 69 -8.36 19.04 -10.05
C ASN A 69 -7.58 18.02 -9.21
N VAL A 70 -8.26 16.92 -8.85
CA VAL A 70 -7.70 15.84 -8.06
C VAL A 70 -6.68 15.05 -8.87
N ALA A 71 -5.43 15.07 -8.43
CA ALA A 71 -4.34 14.27 -9.00
C ALA A 71 -4.20 12.90 -8.34
N GLY A 72 -4.72 12.74 -7.14
CA GLY A 72 -4.56 11.53 -6.35
C GLY A 72 -5.41 11.49 -5.10
N CYS A 73 -5.11 10.52 -4.24
CA CYS A 73 -5.76 10.32 -2.96
C CYS A 73 -4.71 10.05 -1.89
N ARG A 74 -4.76 10.77 -0.80
CA ARG A 74 -4.04 10.44 0.44
C ARG A 74 -4.98 9.59 1.29
N HIS A 75 -4.66 8.32 1.42
CA HIS A 75 -5.40 7.37 2.24
C HIS A 75 -4.60 7.09 3.50
N ILE A 76 -5.22 7.28 4.65
CA ILE A 76 -4.63 7.00 5.97
C ILE A 76 -5.56 6.04 6.70
N ALA A 77 -4.98 5.07 7.38
CA ALA A 77 -5.70 4.16 8.27
C ALA A 77 -4.95 4.01 9.59
N HIS A 78 -5.69 4.07 10.69
CA HIS A 78 -5.18 3.87 12.03
C HIS A 78 -5.83 2.66 12.66
N GLY A 79 -5.03 1.77 13.24
CA GLY A 79 -5.47 0.73 14.15
C GLY A 79 -5.33 1.20 15.60
N TYR A 80 -6.39 1.09 16.38
CA TYR A 80 -6.43 1.52 17.78
C TYR A 80 -6.43 0.32 18.72
N MET A 81 -5.78 0.49 19.86
CA MET A 81 -5.80 -0.42 21.00
C MET A 81 -5.89 0.38 22.30
N ASN A 82 -6.90 0.10 23.11
CA ASN A 82 -7.21 0.86 24.35
C ASN A 82 -7.35 2.36 24.09
N GLY A 83 -8.00 2.74 23.00
CA GLY A 83 -8.25 4.12 22.60
C GLY A 83 -7.04 4.90 22.08
N LYS A 84 -5.87 4.24 21.91
CA LYS A 84 -4.64 4.85 21.37
C LYS A 84 -4.33 4.28 19.99
N PRO A 85 -3.92 5.11 19.02
CA PRO A 85 -3.42 4.60 17.73
C PRO A 85 -2.09 3.87 17.98
N VAL A 86 -2.00 2.63 17.50
CA VAL A 86 -0.81 1.77 17.63
C VAL A 86 -0.21 1.37 16.30
N ILE A 87 -0.99 1.45 15.22
CA ILE A 87 -0.54 1.22 13.84
C ILE A 87 -1.12 2.32 12.96
N GLU A 88 -0.27 2.92 12.13
CA GLU A 88 -0.67 3.86 11.09
C GLU A 88 -0.17 3.37 9.74
N LEU A 89 -1.05 3.37 8.75
CA LEU A 89 -0.72 3.14 7.35
C LEU A 89 -1.10 4.39 6.55
N GLU A 90 -0.16 4.91 5.76
CA GLU A 90 -0.40 6.06 4.89
C GLU A 90 0.03 5.74 3.46
N HIS A 91 -0.84 6.06 2.49
CA HIS A 91 -0.56 5.88 1.07
C HIS A 91 -1.02 7.10 0.24
N PRO A 92 -0.14 8.09 0.03
CA PRO A 92 -0.42 9.26 -0.79
C PRO A 92 -0.18 8.95 -2.27
N GLN A 93 -1.10 8.26 -2.92
CA GLN A 93 -1.00 7.88 -4.32
C GLN A 93 -1.44 9.01 -5.25
N GLN A 94 -0.58 9.43 -6.18
CA GLN A 94 -0.90 10.49 -7.14
C GLN A 94 -0.22 10.32 -8.50
N VAL A 95 -0.77 10.99 -9.52
CA VAL A 95 -0.22 10.98 -10.88
C VAL A 95 0.95 11.96 -10.97
N LEU A 96 2.12 11.50 -11.46
CA LEU A 96 3.31 12.32 -11.72
C LEU A 96 3.69 13.24 -10.54
N PRO A 97 3.98 12.70 -9.35
CA PRO A 97 4.29 13.49 -8.15
C PRO A 97 5.48 14.42 -8.32
N ASN A 98 6.45 14.02 -9.13
CA ASN A 98 7.67 14.75 -9.43
C ASN A 98 7.45 16.13 -10.05
N LEU A 99 6.31 16.37 -10.73
CA LEU A 99 5.97 17.68 -11.29
C LEU A 99 5.74 18.75 -10.21
N GLU A 100 5.51 18.36 -8.98
CA GLU A 100 5.39 19.27 -7.83
C GLU A 100 6.50 19.03 -6.79
N GLY A 101 7.63 18.46 -7.22
CA GLY A 101 8.80 18.28 -6.36
C GLY A 101 8.63 17.20 -5.28
N VAL A 102 7.59 16.37 -5.38
CA VAL A 102 7.38 15.28 -4.43
C VAL A 102 8.31 14.13 -4.75
N ASN A 103 9.20 13.82 -3.82
CA ASN A 103 10.05 12.64 -3.87
C ASN A 103 9.30 11.46 -3.28
N THR A 104 9.29 10.35 -3.99
CA THR A 104 8.63 9.12 -3.57
C THR A 104 9.55 8.22 -2.74
N GLY A 105 8.99 7.38 -1.91
CA GLY A 105 9.73 6.44 -1.08
C GLY A 105 8.81 5.57 -0.23
N ASP A 106 9.33 4.44 0.24
CA ASP A 106 8.69 3.61 1.25
C ASP A 106 9.37 3.88 2.60
N TYR A 107 8.58 4.07 3.63
CA TYR A 107 9.05 4.43 4.96
C TYR A 107 8.42 3.53 6.00
N ILE A 108 9.23 3.07 6.96
CA ILE A 108 8.77 2.29 8.12
C ILE A 108 9.41 2.89 9.38
N TRP A 109 8.58 3.28 10.32
CA TRP A 109 8.97 3.71 11.65
C TRP A 109 8.41 2.73 12.67
N ILE A 110 9.27 2.23 13.55
CA ILE A 110 8.87 1.36 14.65
C ILE A 110 9.37 1.99 15.94
N GLU A 111 8.45 2.37 16.81
CA GLU A 111 8.76 2.81 18.16
C GLU A 111 8.96 1.58 19.04
N GLY A 112 10.18 1.41 19.53
CA GLY A 112 10.55 0.24 20.33
C GLY A 112 11.97 0.31 20.85
N THR A 113 12.48 -0.80 21.38
CA THR A 113 13.86 -0.93 21.86
C THR A 113 14.59 -2.02 21.10
N PRO A 114 15.46 -1.67 20.14
CA PRO A 114 15.73 -0.32 19.62
C PRO A 114 14.60 0.21 18.75
N ALA A 115 14.52 1.54 18.58
CA ALA A 115 13.67 2.15 17.56
C ALA A 115 14.24 1.88 16.15
N ILE A 116 13.37 1.70 15.16
CA ILE A 116 13.75 1.46 13.77
C ILE A 116 13.18 2.54 12.88
N ASN A 117 14.05 3.16 12.07
CA ASN A 117 13.67 4.09 11.02
C ASN A 117 14.27 3.58 9.71
N MET A 118 13.42 3.12 8.80
CA MET A 118 13.83 2.61 7.49
C MET A 118 13.24 3.44 6.36
N ALA A 119 14.02 3.69 5.32
CA ALA A 119 13.56 4.36 4.11
C ALA A 119 14.15 3.67 2.88
N ILE A 120 13.30 3.44 1.88
CA ILE A 120 13.69 2.98 0.54
C ILE A 120 13.37 4.12 -0.43
N LYS A 121 14.39 4.61 -1.16
CA LYS A 121 14.27 5.75 -2.08
C LYS A 121 14.96 5.45 -3.41
N PRO A 122 14.29 5.65 -4.56
CA PRO A 122 12.84 5.90 -4.68
C PRO A 122 12.03 4.72 -4.14
N GLU A 123 10.70 4.83 -4.13
CA GLU A 123 9.79 3.75 -3.73
C GLU A 123 9.99 2.48 -4.58
N ILE A 124 9.64 1.34 -4.00
CA ILE A 124 9.56 0.11 -4.77
C ILE A 124 8.37 0.23 -5.73
N PRO A 125 8.58 0.17 -7.06
CA PRO A 125 7.47 0.23 -8.00
C PRO A 125 6.45 -0.87 -7.72
N GLY A 126 5.21 -0.50 -7.38
CA GLY A 126 4.20 -1.42 -6.85
C GLY A 126 3.96 -2.66 -7.74
N GLY A 127 4.00 -2.48 -9.07
CA GLY A 127 3.90 -3.61 -10.01
C GLY A 127 5.06 -4.59 -9.90
N LEU A 128 6.29 -4.11 -9.77
CA LEU A 128 7.47 -4.96 -9.60
C LEU A 128 7.47 -5.63 -8.22
N GLY A 129 7.12 -4.88 -7.18
CA GLY A 129 6.99 -5.41 -5.81
C GLY A 129 5.98 -6.56 -5.74
N THR A 130 4.81 -6.38 -6.35
CA THR A 130 3.77 -7.42 -6.41
C THR A 130 4.25 -8.68 -7.13
N ILE A 131 4.91 -8.53 -8.29
CA ILE A 131 5.47 -9.66 -9.03
C ILE A 131 6.54 -10.37 -8.20
N ALA A 132 7.46 -9.62 -7.60
CA ALA A 132 8.54 -10.17 -6.77
C ALA A 132 7.97 -10.96 -5.58
N MET A 133 6.98 -10.39 -4.88
CA MET A 133 6.30 -11.07 -3.77
C MET A 133 5.64 -12.36 -4.23
N ALA A 134 4.84 -12.32 -5.30
CA ALA A 134 4.16 -13.49 -5.83
C ALA A 134 5.15 -14.61 -6.19
N VAL A 135 6.22 -14.29 -6.92
CA VAL A 135 7.22 -15.26 -7.38
C VAL A 135 8.03 -15.83 -6.20
N ASN A 136 8.52 -14.98 -5.30
CA ASN A 136 9.35 -15.40 -4.19
C ASN A 136 8.59 -16.20 -3.12
N MET A 137 7.27 -16.09 -3.07
CA MET A 137 6.43 -16.86 -2.17
C MET A 137 6.09 -18.28 -2.69
N ILE A 138 6.26 -18.57 -3.98
CA ILE A 138 5.96 -19.90 -4.55
C ILE A 138 6.60 -21.03 -3.74
N PRO A 139 7.93 -21.06 -3.49
CA PRO A 139 8.53 -22.16 -2.71
C PRO A 139 8.07 -22.20 -1.26
N LYS A 140 7.73 -21.06 -0.67
CA LYS A 140 7.24 -20.97 0.70
C LYS A 140 5.83 -21.59 0.84
N VAL A 141 4.97 -21.31 -0.13
CA VAL A 141 3.61 -21.88 -0.18
C VAL A 141 3.65 -23.38 -0.43
N ILE A 142 4.51 -23.85 -1.33
CA ILE A 142 4.64 -25.30 -1.59
C ILE A 142 5.13 -26.06 -0.36
N ALA A 143 6.03 -25.46 0.44
CA ALA A 143 6.58 -26.06 1.65
C ALA A 143 5.67 -25.90 2.89
N ALA A 144 4.61 -25.11 2.80
CA ALA A 144 3.70 -24.88 3.91
C ALA A 144 2.85 -26.13 4.22
N GLN A 145 2.36 -26.21 5.46
CA GLN A 145 1.34 -27.19 5.82
C GLN A 145 0.04 -26.92 5.04
N PRO A 146 -0.71 -27.97 4.66
CA PRO A 146 -2.00 -27.79 4.00
C PRO A 146 -2.96 -26.91 4.81
N GLY A 147 -3.62 -25.97 4.15
CA GLY A 147 -4.58 -25.07 4.79
C GLY A 147 -4.60 -23.68 4.19
N LEU A 148 -5.42 -22.82 4.77
CA LEU A 148 -5.46 -21.38 4.46
C LEU A 148 -4.41 -20.66 5.30
N VAL A 149 -3.45 -20.04 4.65
CA VAL A 149 -2.37 -19.29 5.30
C VAL A 149 -2.30 -17.86 4.76
N SER A 150 -1.81 -16.95 5.60
CA SER A 150 -1.52 -15.58 5.23
C SER A 150 -0.01 -15.31 5.25
N MET A 151 0.39 -14.11 4.86
CA MET A 151 1.81 -13.71 4.85
C MET A 151 2.45 -13.76 6.26
N LYS A 152 1.67 -13.57 7.31
CA LYS A 152 2.18 -13.68 8.71
C LYS A 152 2.51 -15.12 9.12
N ASP A 153 1.89 -16.10 8.45
CA ASP A 153 2.03 -17.54 8.78
C ASP A 153 3.17 -18.20 8.02
N LEU A 154 3.70 -17.51 7.01
CA LEU A 154 4.76 -18.01 6.13
C LEU A 154 6.10 -17.35 6.45
N PRO A 155 7.23 -18.01 6.12
CA PRO A 155 8.54 -17.40 6.25
C PRO A 155 8.66 -16.12 5.43
N VAL A 156 9.42 -15.13 5.94
CA VAL A 156 9.68 -13.87 5.23
C VAL A 156 10.15 -14.16 3.80
N PRO A 157 9.58 -13.48 2.79
CA PRO A 157 9.99 -13.66 1.42
C PRO A 157 11.47 -13.29 1.23
N SER A 158 12.16 -14.11 0.47
CA SER A 158 13.55 -13.87 0.09
C SER A 158 13.71 -14.06 -1.40
N ALA A 159 14.57 -13.26 -2.03
CA ALA A 159 14.85 -13.41 -3.44
C ALA A 159 15.44 -14.81 -3.72
N VAL A 160 14.87 -15.47 -4.73
CA VAL A 160 15.37 -16.73 -5.23
C VAL A 160 16.19 -16.47 -6.47
N LEU A 161 17.49 -16.70 -6.39
CA LEU A 161 18.41 -16.53 -7.51
C LEU A 161 18.54 -17.84 -8.29
N GLY A 162 18.38 -17.76 -9.62
CA GLY A 162 18.55 -18.88 -10.51
C GLY A 162 17.28 -19.64 -10.87
N ASP A 163 17.44 -20.89 -11.26
CA ASP A 163 16.33 -21.72 -11.73
C ASP A 163 15.50 -22.29 -10.58
N PHE A 164 14.28 -21.85 -10.46
CA PHE A 164 13.30 -22.31 -9.46
C PHE A 164 13.12 -23.84 -9.40
N ARG A 165 13.25 -24.50 -10.56
CA ARG A 165 13.13 -25.98 -10.66
C ARG A 165 14.26 -26.71 -9.95
N LYS A 166 15.40 -26.04 -9.71
CA LYS A 166 16.57 -26.58 -9.01
C LYS A 166 16.54 -26.32 -7.51
N LEU A 167 15.59 -25.53 -7.02
CA LEU A 167 15.33 -25.43 -5.59
C LEU A 167 14.78 -26.79 -5.16
N GLY A 168 15.61 -27.57 -4.50
CA GLY A 168 15.15 -28.81 -3.87
C GLY A 168 14.07 -28.47 -2.85
N ILE A 169 12.83 -28.41 -3.31
CA ILE A 169 11.66 -28.34 -2.45
C ILE A 169 11.58 -29.73 -1.85
N ALA A 170 12.22 -29.91 -0.70
CA ALA A 170 12.11 -31.15 0.05
C ALA A 170 10.63 -31.43 0.28
N LYS A 171 10.20 -32.61 -0.20
CA LYS A 171 8.88 -33.16 0.11
C LYS A 171 8.79 -33.52 1.59
#